data_616bc58db4b674dc87d36c94e9c25d26
#
_entry.id   616bc58db4b674dc87d36c94e9c25d26
#
_cell.length_a   1.000
_cell.length_b   1.000
_cell.length_c   1.000
_cell.angle_alpha   90.00
_cell.angle_beta   90.00
_cell.angle_gamma   90.00
#
_symmetry.space_group_name_H-M   'P 1'
#
loop_
_entity.id
_entity.type
_entity.pdbx_description
1 polymer ?
#
loop_
_entity_poly.entity_id
_entity_poly.type
_entity_poly.pdbx_seq_one_letter_code
_entity_poly.pdbx_strand_id
1 'polypeptide(L)'
;MGLPANTVSIGGGFTVDYVDPRDWQRFTESDRPSRYHANKTFDGFYPYHLPQAGPEMLAAILDTVPAGEQDSLASLLRGAEVALVLEPGRALLDQAGCTVFTVRGVKDRDHGILTVDGTSLSLSEQWFGSEFLPDPVVSPHRDKTPFAACVGGASCLESDMLTWRKVVFPRRPQVGDQLVYLNTAGYQMDSNESPFHELPLPPKIVLDHHESRLRWRFDQIPS
;
A
#
# COMPACT_ATOMS: atom_id res chain seq x y z
N MET A 1 -12.24 -43.01 6.77
CA MET A 1 -13.53 -42.29 6.68
C MET A 1 -13.22 -40.96 6.03
N GLY A 2 -13.60 -40.76 4.75
CA GLY A 2 -13.47 -39.46 4.08
C GLY A 2 -14.63 -38.57 4.55
N LEU A 3 -14.32 -37.37 5.02
CA LEU A 3 -15.34 -36.35 5.24
C LEU A 3 -15.82 -35.87 3.86
N PRO A 4 -17.14 -35.77 3.60
CA PRO A 4 -17.67 -35.25 2.36
C PRO A 4 -17.46 -33.71 2.35
N ALA A 5 -16.37 -33.27 1.78
CA ALA A 5 -16.13 -31.85 1.58
C ALA A 5 -16.61 -31.47 0.16
N ASN A 6 -17.52 -30.52 0.07
CA ASN A 6 -17.99 -29.93 -1.20
C ASN A 6 -17.44 -28.53 -1.45
N THR A 7 -16.62 -28.04 -0.54
CA THR A 7 -16.03 -26.71 -0.59
C THR A 7 -14.64 -26.74 0.02
N VAL A 8 -13.69 -26.04 -0.60
CA VAL A 8 -12.34 -25.79 -0.07
C VAL A 8 -12.03 -24.31 -0.13
N SER A 9 -11.57 -23.73 0.95
CA SER A 9 -10.99 -22.38 0.96
C SER A 9 -9.47 -22.49 0.84
N ILE A 10 -8.89 -21.72 -0.08
CA ILE A 10 -7.45 -21.53 -0.14
C ILE A 10 -7.02 -20.23 0.54
N GLY A 11 -7.97 -19.58 1.23
CA GLY A 11 -7.70 -18.35 1.97
C GLY A 11 -7.46 -17.12 1.09
N GLY A 12 -6.72 -16.19 1.65
CA GLY A 12 -6.27 -14.96 0.99
C GLY A 12 -4.80 -15.03 0.55
N GLY A 13 -4.10 -13.90 0.72
CA GLY A 13 -2.66 -13.83 0.40
C GLY A 13 -2.35 -13.58 -1.07
N PHE A 14 -3.37 -13.27 -1.89
CA PHE A 14 -3.17 -12.80 -3.25
C PHE A 14 -2.43 -11.46 -3.21
N THR A 15 -1.29 -11.43 -3.90
CA THR A 15 -0.39 -10.28 -3.90
C THR A 15 -0.88 -9.18 -4.82
N VAL A 16 -0.38 -7.96 -4.56
CA VAL A 16 -0.54 -6.79 -5.41
C VAL A 16 0.82 -6.39 -5.93
N ASP A 17 0.91 -6.06 -7.21
CA ASP A 17 2.12 -5.52 -7.82
C ASP A 17 2.11 -3.98 -7.68
N TYR A 18 2.77 -3.50 -6.63
CA TYR A 18 2.75 -2.08 -6.25
C TYR A 18 3.77 -1.24 -6.98
N VAL A 19 4.89 -1.83 -7.39
CA VAL A 19 6.01 -1.10 -7.97
C VAL A 19 6.59 -1.81 -9.20
N ASP A 20 7.17 -1.04 -10.12
CA ASP A 20 7.87 -1.59 -11.27
C ASP A 20 9.01 -2.54 -10.84
N PRO A 21 9.25 -3.65 -11.56
CA PRO A 21 10.31 -4.61 -11.23
C PRO A 21 11.69 -3.99 -11.07
N ARG A 22 12.01 -2.94 -11.85
CA ARG A 22 13.30 -2.24 -11.75
C ARG A 22 13.39 -1.39 -10.47
N ASP A 23 12.27 -0.82 -10.04
CA ASP A 23 12.19 -0.05 -8.78
C ASP A 23 12.33 -0.97 -7.58
N TRP A 24 11.68 -2.13 -7.62
CA TRP A 24 11.85 -3.16 -6.60
C TRP A 24 13.29 -3.67 -6.53
N GLN A 25 13.89 -3.98 -7.66
CA GLN A 25 15.29 -4.40 -7.71
C GLN A 25 16.22 -3.32 -7.15
N ARG A 26 16.08 -2.06 -7.58
CA ARG A 26 16.87 -0.93 -7.06
C ARG A 26 16.71 -0.77 -5.55
N PHE A 27 15.50 -0.95 -5.05
CA PHE A 27 15.22 -0.89 -3.62
C PHE A 27 15.99 -2.01 -2.89
N THR A 28 15.82 -3.27 -3.27
CA THR A 28 16.45 -4.43 -2.60
C THR A 28 17.97 -4.38 -2.63
N GLU A 29 18.56 -3.90 -3.73
CA GLU A 29 20.02 -3.73 -3.85
C GLU A 29 20.57 -2.57 -3.02
N SER A 30 19.75 -1.57 -2.74
CA SER A 30 20.18 -0.35 -2.05
C SER A 30 19.66 -0.24 -0.60
N ASP A 31 18.87 -1.19 -0.14
CA ASP A 31 18.32 -1.18 1.22
C ASP A 31 19.44 -1.28 2.27
N ARG A 32 19.54 -0.23 3.09
CA ARG A 32 20.54 -0.11 4.17
C ARG A 32 20.13 1.02 5.13
N PRO A 33 20.56 0.97 6.41
CA PRO A 33 20.14 1.93 7.42
C PRO A 33 20.37 3.41 7.04
N SER A 34 21.45 3.72 6.33
CA SER A 34 21.76 5.11 5.92
C SER A 34 20.74 5.75 4.96
N ARG A 35 19.88 4.95 4.34
CA ARG A 35 18.79 5.45 3.48
C ARG A 35 17.56 5.88 4.25
N TYR A 36 17.51 5.60 5.54
CA TYR A 36 16.38 5.91 6.41
C TYR A 36 16.70 7.04 7.37
N HIS A 37 15.65 7.73 7.80
CA HIS A 37 15.75 8.67 8.91
C HIS A 37 16.24 7.94 10.17
N ALA A 38 17.12 8.57 10.94
CA ALA A 38 17.71 8.02 12.15
C ALA A 38 18.32 6.60 12.00
N ASN A 39 18.73 6.20 10.79
CA ASN A 39 19.23 4.87 10.46
C ASN A 39 18.26 3.74 10.87
N LYS A 40 16.97 3.97 10.73
CA LYS A 40 15.92 2.98 11.00
C LYS A 40 16.21 1.70 10.22
N THR A 41 15.93 0.57 10.84
CA THR A 41 15.97 -0.77 10.21
C THR A 41 14.61 -1.42 10.27
N PHE A 42 14.33 -2.25 9.30
CA PHE A 42 13.13 -3.09 9.23
C PHE A 42 13.55 -4.54 9.10
N ASP A 43 12.78 -5.45 9.69
CA ASP A 43 13.06 -6.89 9.63
C ASP A 43 12.71 -7.49 8.25
N GLY A 44 11.90 -6.79 7.48
CA GLY A 44 11.51 -7.18 6.13
C GLY A 44 10.45 -6.25 5.55
N PHE A 45 10.11 -6.51 4.30
CA PHE A 45 9.07 -5.80 3.57
C PHE A 45 8.09 -6.79 2.96
N TYR A 46 6.85 -6.35 2.80
CA TYR A 46 5.93 -7.01 1.89
C TYR A 46 6.58 -7.12 0.50
N PRO A 47 6.35 -8.19 -0.27
CA PRO A 47 6.90 -8.28 -1.63
C PRO A 47 6.14 -7.32 -2.55
N TYR A 48 6.66 -6.09 -2.67
CA TYR A 48 6.00 -5.02 -3.43
C TYR A 48 6.02 -5.22 -4.95
N HIS A 49 6.83 -6.15 -5.46
CA HIS A 49 6.78 -6.63 -6.84
C HIS A 49 6.77 -8.14 -6.87
N LEU A 50 5.83 -8.71 -7.61
CA LEU A 50 5.77 -10.14 -7.95
C LEU A 50 5.31 -10.30 -9.39
N PRO A 51 5.96 -11.17 -10.19
CA PRO A 51 5.62 -11.37 -11.61
C PRO A 51 4.19 -11.88 -11.83
N GLN A 52 3.62 -12.54 -10.81
CA GLN A 52 2.24 -13.02 -10.80
C GLN A 52 1.56 -12.45 -9.58
N ALA A 53 0.60 -11.57 -9.80
CA ALA A 53 -0.17 -10.90 -8.75
C ALA A 53 -1.68 -10.99 -9.08
N GLY A 54 -2.53 -10.82 -8.08
CA GLY A 54 -3.98 -10.78 -8.26
C GLY A 54 -4.55 -11.95 -9.08
N PRO A 55 -5.27 -11.67 -10.19
CA PRO A 55 -5.89 -12.69 -11.03
C PRO A 55 -4.90 -13.66 -11.67
N GLU A 56 -3.71 -13.19 -12.08
CA GLU A 56 -2.66 -14.02 -12.67
C GLU A 56 -2.14 -15.05 -11.69
N MET A 57 -2.02 -14.70 -10.41
CA MET A 57 -1.65 -15.63 -9.35
C MET A 57 -2.71 -16.72 -9.18
N LEU A 58 -3.99 -16.35 -9.20
CA LEU A 58 -5.09 -17.32 -9.12
C LEU A 58 -5.08 -18.26 -10.33
N ALA A 59 -4.91 -17.73 -11.53
CA ALA A 59 -4.80 -18.52 -12.74
C ALA A 59 -3.65 -19.54 -12.65
N ALA A 60 -2.46 -19.11 -12.24
CA ALA A 60 -1.31 -19.98 -12.06
C ALA A 60 -1.53 -21.09 -11.02
N ILE A 61 -2.22 -20.77 -9.92
CA ILE A 61 -2.61 -21.77 -8.89
C ILE A 61 -3.54 -22.82 -9.51
N LEU A 62 -4.56 -22.38 -10.24
CA LEU A 62 -5.56 -23.26 -10.86
C LEU A 62 -4.99 -24.14 -11.97
N ASP A 63 -4.00 -23.64 -12.70
CA ASP A 63 -3.32 -24.37 -13.78
C ASP A 63 -2.22 -25.32 -13.27
N THR A 64 -1.83 -25.20 -12.00
CA THR A 64 -0.82 -26.08 -11.41
C THR A 64 -1.31 -27.54 -11.39
N VAL A 65 -0.45 -28.45 -11.82
CA VAL A 65 -0.65 -29.89 -11.67
C VAL A 65 -0.05 -30.32 -10.33
N PRO A 66 -0.86 -30.75 -9.35
CA PRO A 66 -0.35 -31.19 -8.05
C PRO A 66 0.57 -32.42 -8.18
N ALA A 67 1.48 -32.56 -7.23
CA ALA A 67 2.40 -33.70 -7.23
C ALA A 67 1.63 -35.05 -7.13
N GLY A 68 1.91 -35.92 -8.07
CA GLY A 68 1.25 -37.23 -8.17
C GLY A 68 -0.03 -37.24 -9.00
N GLU A 69 -0.49 -36.09 -9.48
CA GLU A 69 -1.67 -35.97 -10.35
C GLU A 69 -1.25 -35.79 -11.81
N GLN A 70 -2.20 -35.97 -12.74
CA GLN A 70 -2.03 -35.73 -14.18
C GLN A 70 -2.83 -34.51 -14.65
N ASP A 71 -3.83 -34.13 -13.89
CA ASP A 71 -4.74 -33.04 -14.19
C ASP A 71 -4.41 -31.79 -13.37
N SER A 72 -4.77 -30.62 -13.90
CA SER A 72 -4.63 -29.35 -13.18
C SER A 72 -5.60 -29.30 -11.96
N LEU A 73 -5.24 -28.48 -10.97
CA LEU A 73 -6.08 -28.25 -9.79
C LEU A 73 -7.50 -27.87 -10.19
N ALA A 74 -7.67 -27.03 -11.21
CA ALA A 74 -8.99 -26.66 -11.71
C ALA A 74 -9.79 -27.85 -12.24
N SER A 75 -9.14 -28.80 -12.92
CA SER A 75 -9.78 -30.01 -13.44
C SER A 75 -10.17 -30.97 -12.31
N LEU A 76 -9.27 -31.16 -11.35
CA LEU A 76 -9.52 -31.98 -10.17
C LEU A 76 -10.70 -31.46 -9.34
N LEU A 77 -10.75 -30.15 -9.08
CA LEU A 77 -11.87 -29.55 -8.33
C LEU A 77 -13.20 -29.72 -9.07
N ARG A 78 -13.20 -29.50 -10.40
CA ARG A 78 -14.42 -29.71 -11.21
C ARG A 78 -14.86 -31.19 -11.24
N GLY A 79 -13.90 -32.11 -11.39
CA GLY A 79 -14.20 -33.53 -11.41
C GLY A 79 -14.73 -34.05 -10.07
N ALA A 80 -14.32 -33.44 -8.96
CA ALA A 80 -14.78 -33.76 -7.62
C ALA A 80 -16.03 -32.95 -7.19
N GLU A 81 -16.56 -32.07 -8.03
CA GLU A 81 -17.68 -31.16 -7.72
C GLU A 81 -17.43 -30.31 -6.45
N VAL A 82 -16.17 -29.89 -6.23
CA VAL A 82 -15.76 -29.10 -5.08
C VAL A 82 -15.71 -27.61 -5.46
N ALA A 83 -16.44 -26.79 -4.72
CA ALA A 83 -16.39 -25.34 -4.85
C ALA A 83 -15.11 -24.76 -4.24
N LEU A 84 -14.47 -23.82 -4.95
CA LEU A 84 -13.32 -23.06 -4.44
C LEU A 84 -13.79 -21.75 -3.82
N VAL A 85 -13.37 -21.50 -2.58
CA VAL A 85 -13.60 -20.24 -1.88
C VAL A 85 -12.29 -19.49 -1.76
N LEU A 86 -12.34 -18.19 -2.00
CA LEU A 86 -11.22 -17.25 -1.90
C LEU A 86 -11.57 -16.17 -0.87
N GLU A 87 -10.55 -15.69 -0.16
CA GLU A 87 -10.66 -14.62 0.84
C GLU A 87 -9.65 -13.51 0.52
N PRO A 88 -9.69 -12.93 -0.69
CA PRO A 88 -8.72 -11.92 -1.09
C PRO A 88 -8.93 -10.63 -0.29
N GLY A 89 -7.84 -10.11 0.30
CA GLY A 89 -7.82 -8.80 0.95
C GLY A 89 -7.43 -7.69 -0.03
N ARG A 90 -6.18 -7.25 0.04
CA ARG A 90 -5.67 -6.11 -0.74
C ARG A 90 -5.80 -6.25 -2.27
N ALA A 91 -5.78 -7.47 -2.80
CA ALA A 91 -5.89 -7.69 -4.24
C ALA A 91 -7.26 -7.27 -4.83
N LEU A 92 -8.33 -7.24 -4.03
CA LEU A 92 -9.63 -6.70 -4.47
C LEU A 92 -9.65 -5.18 -4.60
N LEU A 93 -8.72 -4.51 -3.94
CA LEU A 93 -8.65 -3.06 -3.83
C LEU A 93 -7.45 -2.48 -4.57
N ASP A 94 -6.80 -3.29 -5.42
CA ASP A 94 -5.67 -2.84 -6.23
C ASP A 94 -6.08 -1.65 -7.09
N GLN A 95 -5.30 -0.56 -6.98
CA GLN A 95 -5.51 0.72 -7.65
C GLN A 95 -6.87 1.40 -7.35
N ALA A 96 -7.60 0.95 -6.34
CA ALA A 96 -8.92 1.48 -6.03
C ALA A 96 -8.90 2.80 -5.27
N GLY A 97 -7.76 3.22 -4.71
CA GLY A 97 -7.71 4.47 -3.96
C GLY A 97 -6.32 5.00 -3.67
N CYS A 98 -6.28 6.22 -3.17
CA CYS A 98 -5.06 6.88 -2.72
C CYS A 98 -5.32 7.65 -1.43
N THR A 99 -4.23 7.88 -0.65
CA THR A 99 -4.27 8.71 0.55
C THR A 99 -3.54 10.03 0.29
N VAL A 100 -4.15 11.14 0.67
CA VAL A 100 -3.62 12.48 0.43
C VAL A 100 -3.36 13.19 1.75
N PHE A 101 -2.15 13.73 1.89
CA PHE A 101 -1.75 14.52 3.04
C PHE A 101 -1.30 15.91 2.59
N THR A 102 -1.56 16.93 3.42
CA THR A 102 -1.05 18.29 3.18
C THR A 102 0.24 18.51 3.94
N VAL A 103 1.26 19.01 3.27
CA VAL A 103 2.54 19.40 3.91
C VAL A 103 2.29 20.58 4.85
N ARG A 104 2.61 20.42 6.13
CA ARG A 104 2.48 21.44 7.19
C ARG A 104 3.82 22.04 7.60
N GLY A 105 4.91 21.32 7.36
CA GLY A 105 6.24 21.82 7.69
C GLY A 105 7.31 21.19 6.79
N VAL A 106 8.41 21.92 6.61
CA VAL A 106 9.60 21.46 5.90
C VAL A 106 10.82 21.87 6.68
N LYS A 107 11.53 20.90 7.26
CA LYS A 107 12.84 21.10 7.89
C LYS A 107 13.94 20.66 6.94
N ASP A 108 15.03 21.41 6.92
CA ASP A 108 16.19 21.11 6.11
C ASP A 108 17.39 20.87 7.06
N ARG A 109 17.95 19.69 6.99
CA ARG A 109 19.12 19.27 7.77
C ARG A 109 20.04 18.47 6.85
N ASP A 110 20.63 17.37 7.29
CA ASP A 110 21.38 16.44 6.42
C ASP A 110 20.52 15.88 5.28
N HIS A 111 19.20 15.86 5.48
CA HIS A 111 18.14 15.58 4.51
C HIS A 111 16.87 16.33 4.92
N GLY A 112 15.92 16.44 4.03
CA GLY A 112 14.63 17.05 4.33
C GLY A 112 13.79 16.21 5.27
N ILE A 113 13.03 16.88 6.15
CA ILE A 113 11.97 16.27 6.94
C ILE A 113 10.69 17.03 6.64
N LEU A 114 9.74 16.36 6.00
CA LEU A 114 8.41 16.89 5.76
C LEU A 114 7.53 16.50 6.94
N THR A 115 6.67 17.40 7.40
CA THR A 115 5.60 17.09 8.35
C THR A 115 4.27 17.29 7.65
N VAL A 116 3.35 16.33 7.79
CA VAL A 116 2.02 16.38 7.16
C VAL A 116 0.90 16.44 8.19
N ASP A 117 -0.35 16.67 7.75
CA ASP A 117 -1.54 16.82 8.60
C ASP A 117 -2.18 15.48 9.03
N GLY A 118 -1.60 14.36 8.68
CA GLY A 118 -2.05 13.04 9.12
C GLY A 118 -1.01 12.32 9.96
N THR A 119 -1.30 11.08 10.31
CA THR A 119 -0.38 10.22 11.06
C THR A 119 -0.02 8.97 10.25
N SER A 120 1.01 8.28 10.66
CA SER A 120 1.40 6.99 10.09
C SER A 120 0.31 5.91 10.21
N LEU A 121 -0.65 6.09 11.12
CA LEU A 121 -1.81 5.19 11.24
C LEU A 121 -2.72 5.23 10.02
N SER A 122 -2.71 6.33 9.26
CA SER A 122 -3.51 6.47 8.03
C SER A 122 -2.82 5.92 6.78
N LEU A 123 -1.63 5.33 6.95
CA LEU A 123 -0.83 4.75 5.85
C LEU A 123 0.04 3.61 6.39
N SER A 124 -0.58 2.65 7.03
CA SER A 124 0.13 1.80 7.97
C SER A 124 0.52 0.43 7.40
N GLU A 125 1.75 0.29 6.95
CA GLU A 125 2.46 -0.98 7.03
C GLU A 125 3.18 -1.18 8.39
N GLN A 126 3.05 -0.24 9.32
CA GLN A 126 3.69 -0.32 10.65
C GLN A 126 3.19 -1.51 11.48
N TRP A 127 1.97 -1.95 11.30
CA TRP A 127 1.44 -3.17 11.88
C TRP A 127 2.27 -4.41 11.55
N PHE A 128 2.99 -4.37 10.43
CA PHE A 128 3.86 -5.43 9.95
C PHE A 128 5.35 -5.13 10.16
N GLY A 129 5.69 -4.10 10.93
CA GLY A 129 7.06 -3.71 11.21
C GLY A 129 7.84 -3.20 10.01
N SER A 130 7.14 -2.69 8.99
CA SER A 130 7.74 -2.11 7.78
C SER A 130 7.13 -0.75 7.42
N GLU A 131 7.41 -0.22 6.25
CA GLU A 131 6.75 0.98 5.70
C GLU A 131 6.11 0.70 4.35
N PHE A 132 5.14 1.52 3.96
CA PHE A 132 4.57 1.48 2.62
C PHE A 132 5.59 1.96 1.59
N LEU A 133 5.98 1.08 0.67
CA LEU A 133 7.13 1.29 -0.20
C LEU A 133 6.90 2.28 -1.34
N PRO A 134 5.72 2.34 -2.01
CA PRO A 134 5.53 3.28 -3.10
C PRO A 134 5.81 4.73 -2.67
N ASP A 135 6.63 5.42 -3.44
CA ASP A 135 7.00 6.80 -3.14
C ASP A 135 5.80 7.74 -3.31
N PRO A 136 5.58 8.68 -2.39
CA PRO A 136 4.51 9.66 -2.54
C PRO A 136 4.79 10.64 -3.68
N VAL A 137 3.74 11.01 -4.41
CA VAL A 137 3.78 12.03 -5.45
C VAL A 137 3.46 13.39 -4.86
N VAL A 138 4.30 14.41 -5.16
CA VAL A 138 4.04 15.77 -4.73
C VAL A 138 3.14 16.51 -5.73
N SER A 139 2.07 17.12 -5.26
CA SER A 139 1.14 17.95 -6.05
C SER A 139 1.13 19.40 -5.51
N PRO A 140 1.16 20.40 -6.40
CA PRO A 140 1.26 20.32 -7.86
C PRO A 140 2.62 19.80 -8.34
N HIS A 141 2.58 18.99 -9.40
CA HIS A 141 3.80 18.49 -10.02
C HIS A 141 4.56 19.64 -10.72
N ARG A 142 5.83 19.79 -10.40
CA ARG A 142 6.73 20.76 -11.03
C ARG A 142 8.15 20.22 -10.92
N ASP A 143 8.82 20.06 -12.03
CA ASP A 143 10.23 19.68 -12.04
C ASP A 143 11.11 20.88 -11.73
N LYS A 144 11.99 20.70 -10.76
CA LYS A 144 13.01 21.65 -10.34
C LYS A 144 14.23 20.85 -9.84
N THR A 145 14.95 21.42 -8.88
CA THR A 145 16.05 20.73 -8.21
C THR A 145 15.51 19.61 -7.32
N PRO A 146 15.95 18.36 -7.51
CA PRO A 146 15.57 17.23 -6.66
C PRO A 146 15.85 17.49 -5.18
N PHE A 147 14.99 16.99 -4.32
CA PHE A 147 15.08 17.18 -2.88
C PHE A 147 14.80 15.87 -2.15
N ALA A 148 15.80 15.35 -1.44
CA ALA A 148 15.65 14.12 -0.66
C ALA A 148 15.03 14.42 0.71
N ALA A 149 13.94 13.75 1.05
CA ALA A 149 13.26 13.92 2.33
C ALA A 149 12.56 12.65 2.82
N CYS A 150 12.43 12.51 4.13
CA CYS A 150 11.49 11.60 4.78
C CYS A 150 10.19 12.33 5.13
N VAL A 151 9.14 11.59 5.50
CA VAL A 151 7.81 12.15 5.81
C VAL A 151 7.39 11.73 7.20
N GLY A 152 7.23 12.71 8.09
CA GLY A 152 6.71 12.53 9.44
C GLY A 152 5.25 12.96 9.57
N GLY A 153 4.56 12.36 10.51
CA GLY A 153 3.17 12.68 10.84
C GLY A 153 3.00 13.89 11.75
N ALA A 154 1.74 14.11 12.16
CA ALA A 154 1.31 15.25 12.97
C ALA A 154 1.35 14.99 14.48
N SER A 155 1.60 13.76 14.92
CA SER A 155 1.70 13.47 16.35
C SER A 155 3.05 13.90 16.92
N CYS A 156 3.16 13.94 18.24
CA CYS A 156 4.42 14.26 18.92
C CYS A 156 5.39 13.06 19.03
N LEU A 157 5.03 11.91 18.49
CA LEU A 157 5.85 10.71 18.55
C LEU A 157 6.96 10.72 17.49
N GLU A 158 8.17 10.43 17.88
CA GLU A 158 9.31 10.28 16.95
C GLU A 158 9.11 9.10 15.98
N SER A 159 8.30 8.12 16.37
CA SER A 159 7.95 6.97 15.54
C SER A 159 6.82 7.23 14.55
N ASP A 160 6.18 8.40 14.60
CA ASP A 160 5.10 8.75 13.68
C ASP A 160 5.66 9.21 12.33
N MET A 161 6.13 8.25 11.57
CA MET A 161 6.69 8.47 10.25
C MET A 161 5.86 7.71 9.20
N LEU A 162 5.38 8.42 8.22
CA LEU A 162 4.69 7.85 7.06
C LEU A 162 5.71 7.21 6.11
N THR A 163 6.85 7.87 5.95
CA THR A 163 7.95 7.35 5.13
C THR A 163 9.27 7.64 5.82
N TRP A 164 9.94 6.59 6.27
CA TRP A 164 11.26 6.66 6.89
C TRP A 164 12.38 6.84 5.87
N ARG A 165 12.18 6.30 4.65
CA ARG A 165 13.16 6.42 3.56
C ARG A 165 13.32 7.88 3.14
N LYS A 166 14.54 8.22 2.72
CA LYS A 166 14.86 9.50 2.11
C LYS A 166 14.44 9.46 0.64
N VAL A 167 13.14 9.66 0.39
CA VAL A 167 12.56 9.71 -0.96
C VAL A 167 13.08 10.94 -1.70
N VAL A 168 13.36 10.79 -2.98
CA VAL A 168 13.81 11.90 -3.83
C VAL A 168 12.61 12.51 -4.56
N PHE A 169 12.13 13.64 -4.04
CA PHE A 169 11.10 14.43 -4.69
C PHE A 169 11.66 15.22 -5.89
N PRO A 170 10.88 15.45 -6.98
CA PRO A 170 11.33 16.20 -8.15
C PRO A 170 11.62 17.68 -7.85
N ARG A 171 11.16 18.17 -6.71
CA ARG A 171 11.42 19.50 -6.16
C ARG A 171 11.34 19.50 -4.65
N ARG A 172 11.80 20.55 -4.02
CA ARG A 172 11.52 20.79 -2.60
C ARG A 172 10.02 21.04 -2.40
N PRO A 173 9.30 20.20 -1.64
CA PRO A 173 7.91 20.45 -1.26
C PRO A 173 7.79 21.70 -0.39
N GLN A 174 6.65 22.37 -0.47
CA GLN A 174 6.34 23.58 0.29
C GLN A 174 5.13 23.32 1.20
N VAL A 175 4.99 24.12 2.25
CA VAL A 175 3.79 24.14 3.08
C VAL A 175 2.58 24.43 2.20
N GLY A 176 1.55 23.61 2.30
CA GLY A 176 0.34 23.64 1.48
C GLY A 176 0.36 22.71 0.27
N ASP A 177 1.53 22.18 -0.13
CA ASP A 177 1.56 21.11 -1.14
C ASP A 177 0.91 19.84 -0.61
N GLN A 178 0.46 19.00 -1.53
CA GLN A 178 -0.12 17.70 -1.20
C GLN A 178 0.88 16.58 -1.52
N LEU A 179 0.97 15.60 -0.64
CA LEU A 179 1.61 14.32 -0.87
C LEU A 179 0.54 13.28 -1.12
N VAL A 180 0.60 12.62 -2.26
CA VAL A 180 -0.38 11.60 -2.68
C VAL A 180 0.31 10.24 -2.66
N TYR A 181 -0.12 9.38 -1.77
CA TYR A 181 0.27 7.97 -1.74
C TYR A 181 -0.72 7.18 -2.57
N LEU A 182 -0.27 6.64 -3.67
CA LEU A 182 -1.10 5.88 -4.61
C LEU A 182 -1.33 4.45 -4.11
N ASN A 183 -2.43 3.85 -4.55
CA ASN A 183 -2.75 2.45 -4.31
C ASN A 183 -2.80 2.06 -2.82
N THR A 184 -3.47 2.87 -2.00
CA THR A 184 -3.55 2.69 -0.55
C THR A 184 -4.89 2.13 -0.06
N ALA A 185 -5.81 1.75 -0.95
CA ALA A 185 -7.14 1.29 -0.56
C ALA A 185 -7.12 -0.02 0.24
N GLY A 186 -6.12 -0.88 0.02
CA GLY A 186 -6.00 -2.15 0.73
C GLY A 186 -5.14 -2.03 1.99
N TYR A 187 -5.74 -2.08 3.16
CA TYR A 187 -5.14 -2.02 4.51
C TYR A 187 -4.58 -0.66 4.94
N GLN A 188 -3.92 0.09 4.06
CA GLN A 188 -3.25 1.34 4.44
C GLN A 188 -4.24 2.38 4.94
N MET A 189 -5.21 2.76 4.11
CA MET A 189 -6.18 3.79 4.47
C MET A 189 -7.26 3.32 5.45
N ASP A 190 -7.40 2.00 5.66
CA ASP A 190 -8.41 1.41 6.56
C ASP A 190 -7.90 1.19 7.98
N SER A 191 -6.59 1.26 8.21
CA SER A 191 -6.02 0.93 9.51
C SER A 191 -6.08 2.05 10.54
N ASN A 192 -6.60 3.23 10.19
CA ASN A 192 -6.76 4.35 11.13
C ASN A 192 -8.06 4.22 11.93
N GLU A 193 -8.02 3.45 12.99
CA GLU A 193 -9.19 3.13 13.83
C GLU A 193 -9.36 4.07 15.03
N SER A 194 -8.41 4.97 15.29
CA SER A 194 -8.39 5.78 16.50
C SER A 194 -8.02 7.25 16.20
N PRO A 195 -8.74 8.22 16.78
CA PRO A 195 -8.37 9.62 16.74
C PRO A 195 -7.23 9.91 17.73
N PHE A 196 -6.09 9.27 17.55
CA PHE A 196 -4.91 9.41 18.38
C PHE A 196 -4.50 10.89 18.51
N HIS A 197 -4.25 11.37 19.72
CA HIS A 197 -4.03 12.79 20.06
C HIS A 197 -5.19 13.72 19.65
N GLU A 198 -6.43 13.19 19.62
CA GLU A 198 -7.60 13.93 19.18
C GLU A 198 -7.50 14.48 17.74
N LEU A 199 -6.61 13.92 16.95
CA LEU A 199 -6.51 14.24 15.52
C LEU A 199 -7.75 13.70 14.79
N PRO A 200 -8.35 14.46 13.87
CA PRO A 200 -9.51 14.00 13.14
C PRO A 200 -9.14 12.79 12.27
N LEU A 201 -10.05 11.82 12.23
CA LEU A 201 -9.92 10.73 11.27
C LEU A 201 -9.98 11.29 9.84
N PRO A 202 -9.13 10.79 8.93
CA PRO A 202 -9.17 11.22 7.54
C PRO A 202 -10.54 10.97 6.92
N PRO A 203 -11.18 11.96 6.28
CA PRO A 203 -12.44 11.74 5.61
C PRO A 203 -12.22 10.85 4.38
N LYS A 204 -13.10 9.87 4.19
CA LYS A 204 -13.14 9.04 2.98
C LYS A 204 -13.99 9.71 1.92
N ILE A 205 -13.48 9.75 0.67
CA ILE A 205 -14.17 10.29 -0.49
C ILE A 205 -14.27 9.20 -1.56
N VAL A 206 -15.44 9.10 -2.16
CA VAL A 206 -15.66 8.26 -3.34
C VAL A 206 -15.55 9.14 -4.57
N LEU A 207 -14.71 8.71 -5.51
CA LEU A 207 -14.60 9.32 -6.83
C LEU A 207 -15.43 8.49 -7.82
N ASP A 208 -16.20 9.16 -8.66
CA ASP A 208 -17.04 8.55 -9.67
C ASP A 208 -16.94 9.31 -11.01
N HIS A 209 -17.10 8.57 -12.11
CA HIS A 209 -17.15 9.11 -13.45
C HIS A 209 -18.59 9.16 -13.94
N HIS A 210 -19.08 10.37 -14.17
CA HIS A 210 -20.40 10.57 -14.77
C HIS A 210 -20.28 11.52 -15.96
N GLU A 211 -20.71 11.10 -17.15
CA GLU A 211 -20.68 11.89 -18.39
C GLU A 211 -19.33 12.54 -18.67
N SER A 212 -18.24 11.76 -18.56
CA SER A 212 -16.85 12.21 -18.77
C SER A 212 -16.37 13.27 -17.77
N ARG A 213 -17.08 13.50 -16.67
CA ARG A 213 -16.67 14.38 -15.58
C ARG A 213 -16.41 13.59 -14.32
N LEU A 214 -15.30 13.88 -13.67
CA LEU A 214 -15.01 13.36 -12.34
C LEU A 214 -15.93 14.04 -11.33
N ARG A 215 -16.67 13.26 -10.56
CA ARG A 215 -17.46 13.70 -9.42
C ARG A 215 -16.89 13.09 -8.14
N TRP A 216 -17.14 13.72 -7.02
CA TRP A 216 -16.76 13.20 -5.73
C TRP A 216 -17.89 13.40 -4.72
N ARG A 217 -17.92 12.56 -3.73
CA ARG A 217 -18.78 12.66 -2.56
C ARG A 217 -18.07 12.12 -1.32
N PHE A 218 -18.46 12.55 -0.15
CA PHE A 218 -18.01 11.86 1.06
C PHE A 218 -18.60 10.46 1.10
N ASP A 219 -17.80 9.51 1.55
CA ASP A 219 -18.28 8.18 1.86
C ASP A 219 -19.14 8.29 3.12
N GLN A 220 -20.45 8.16 2.96
CA GLN A 220 -21.37 8.14 4.09
C GLN A 220 -21.37 6.73 4.64
N ILE A 221 -20.72 6.52 5.78
CA ILE A 221 -20.95 5.32 6.58
C ILE A 221 -22.43 5.38 6.97
N PRO A 222 -23.26 4.35 6.61
CA PRO A 222 -24.61 4.30 7.16
C PRO A 222 -24.51 4.27 8.68
N SER A 223 -25.13 5.24 9.33
CA SER A 223 -25.25 5.35 10.78
C SER A 223 -26.06 4.19 11.37
#